data_1218b31adbb7046f9a29bc239648d4b4
#
_entry.id   1218b31adbb7046f9a29bc239648d4b4
#
_cell.length_a   1.000
_cell.length_b   1.000
_cell.length_c   1.000
_cell.angle_alpha   90.00
_cell.angle_beta   90.00
_cell.angle_gamma   90.00
#
_symmetry.space_group_name_H-M   'P 1'
#
loop_
_entity.id
_entity.type
_entity.pdbx_description
1 polymer ?
#
loop_
_entity_poly.entity_id
_entity_poly.type
_entity_poly.pdbx_seq_one_letter_code
_entity_poly.pdbx_strand_id
1 'polypeptide(L)'
;EFPKDHGCDTLDRQYMLGDALLVAPVFKESGEVDYYLPKGKWINLITGEKKDGGSWQKEVHDYHSLPLLLRENTILPMGNNEESVVYGYSDGVTLLVSEFTEGGCAKAEIPDADGKTVMRVWARREGDEIIVRVEGEGNYSIKNLGSGQILKY
;
A
#
# COMPACT_ATOMS: atom_id res chain seq x y z
N GLU A 1 8.27 -9.60 -8.18
CA GLU A 1 6.91 -9.53 -7.63
C GLU A 1 5.84 -10.07 -8.60
N PHE A 2 6.00 -9.88 -9.90
CA PHE A 2 5.00 -10.23 -10.92
C PHE A 2 5.57 -11.17 -12.01
N PRO A 3 6.06 -12.37 -11.67
CA PRO A 3 6.82 -13.23 -12.61
C PRO A 3 5.99 -13.79 -13.76
N LYS A 4 4.67 -13.65 -13.72
CA LYS A 4 3.74 -14.09 -14.78
C LYS A 4 3.22 -12.93 -15.63
N ASP A 5 3.62 -11.71 -15.34
CA ASP A 5 3.23 -10.52 -16.08
C ASP A 5 4.41 -10.01 -16.92
N HIS A 6 4.45 -10.40 -18.21
CA HIS A 6 5.52 -10.03 -19.14
C HIS A 6 5.65 -8.52 -19.38
N GLY A 7 4.63 -7.72 -19.03
CA GLY A 7 4.76 -6.27 -19.01
C GLY A 7 5.78 -5.75 -18.00
N CYS A 8 6.17 -6.60 -17.02
CA CYS A 8 7.13 -6.24 -15.99
C CYS A 8 8.59 -6.61 -16.32
N ASP A 9 8.86 -7.31 -17.42
CA ASP A 9 10.18 -7.93 -17.67
C ASP A 9 11.32 -6.91 -17.91
N THR A 10 11.00 -5.71 -18.37
CA THR A 10 12.00 -4.71 -18.79
C THR A 10 11.77 -3.32 -18.18
N LEU A 11 11.09 -3.24 -17.03
CA LEU A 11 10.79 -1.97 -16.38
C LEU A 11 12.02 -1.45 -15.62
N ASP A 12 12.50 -0.26 -15.98
CA ASP A 12 13.68 0.39 -15.42
C ASP A 12 13.39 1.76 -14.76
N ARG A 13 12.12 2.27 -14.87
CA ARG A 13 11.71 3.60 -14.38
C ARG A 13 10.66 3.56 -13.29
N GLN A 14 10.40 2.39 -12.78
CA GLN A 14 9.48 2.16 -11.67
C GLN A 14 10.01 1.02 -10.80
N TYR A 15 9.57 0.97 -9.55
CA TYR A 15 9.99 -0.08 -8.64
C TYR A 15 8.90 -0.38 -7.61
N MET A 16 9.02 -1.54 -6.99
CA MET A 16 8.23 -1.88 -5.80
C MET A 16 8.99 -1.46 -4.54
N LEU A 17 8.35 -0.66 -3.71
CA LEU A 17 8.80 -0.38 -2.35
C LEU A 17 8.16 -1.40 -1.41
N GLY A 18 8.95 -2.42 -1.05
CA GLY A 18 8.42 -3.64 -0.47
C GLY A 18 7.55 -4.42 -1.47
N ASP A 19 6.57 -5.15 -0.97
CA ASP A 19 5.63 -5.95 -1.76
C ASP A 19 4.30 -5.22 -2.04
N ALA A 20 4.11 -4.05 -1.44
CA ALA A 20 2.84 -3.36 -1.35
C ALA A 20 2.73 -2.12 -2.25
N LEU A 21 3.80 -1.37 -2.40
CA LEU A 21 3.79 -0.05 -3.05
C LEU A 21 4.52 -0.07 -4.38
N LEU A 22 3.86 0.38 -5.44
CA LEU A 22 4.48 0.71 -6.71
C LEU A 22 4.78 2.20 -6.75
N VAL A 23 6.03 2.53 -7.09
CA VAL A 23 6.51 3.91 -7.22
C VAL A 23 7.02 4.12 -8.64
N ALA A 24 6.52 5.16 -9.31
CA ALA A 24 7.02 5.59 -10.61
C ALA A 24 7.51 7.04 -10.52
N PRO A 25 8.82 7.28 -10.29
CA PRO A 25 9.36 8.62 -10.17
C PRO A 25 9.20 9.43 -11.48
N VAL A 26 8.96 10.72 -11.34
CA VAL A 26 8.84 11.64 -12.47
C VAL A 26 10.22 12.17 -12.83
N PHE A 27 10.72 11.84 -14.01
CA PHE A 27 12.06 12.24 -14.48
C PHE A 27 12.03 13.37 -15.52
N LYS A 28 10.86 13.69 -16.08
CA LYS A 28 10.71 14.74 -17.07
C LYS A 28 10.34 16.06 -16.41
N GLU A 29 10.95 17.15 -16.84
CA GLU A 29 10.61 18.51 -16.41
C GLU A 29 9.14 18.87 -16.72
N SER A 30 8.57 18.28 -17.78
CA SER A 30 7.14 18.43 -18.11
C SER A 30 6.18 17.79 -17.12
N GLY A 31 6.68 17.02 -16.16
CA GLY A 31 5.87 16.24 -15.21
C GLY A 31 5.29 14.96 -15.82
N GLU A 32 5.50 14.69 -17.10
CA GLU A 32 4.98 13.46 -17.72
C GLU A 32 5.70 12.22 -17.20
N VAL A 33 4.91 11.20 -16.86
CA VAL A 33 5.38 9.89 -16.45
C VAL A 33 4.57 8.81 -17.17
N ASP A 34 5.29 7.84 -17.73
CA ASP A 34 4.72 6.62 -18.30
C ASP A 34 5.20 5.44 -17.44
N TYR A 35 4.27 4.62 -16.96
CA TYR A 35 4.59 3.45 -16.15
C TYR A 35 3.62 2.30 -16.43
N TYR A 36 4.07 1.08 -16.21
CA TYR A 36 3.23 -0.10 -16.33
C TYR A 36 2.61 -0.45 -14.98
N LEU A 37 1.29 -0.51 -14.92
CA LEU A 37 0.56 -0.93 -13.73
C LEU A 37 0.23 -2.42 -13.85
N PRO A 38 0.85 -3.30 -13.05
CA PRO A 38 0.60 -4.74 -13.10
C PRO A 38 -0.87 -5.07 -12.81
N LYS A 39 -1.35 -6.23 -13.29
CA LYS A 39 -2.72 -6.68 -13.06
C LYS A 39 -3.09 -6.64 -11.58
N GLY A 40 -4.33 -6.23 -11.29
CA GLY A 40 -4.89 -6.09 -9.96
C GLY A 40 -5.52 -4.72 -9.77
N LYS A 41 -6.00 -4.46 -8.56
CA LYS A 41 -6.56 -3.17 -8.17
C LYS A 41 -5.55 -2.39 -7.35
N TRP A 42 -5.45 -1.11 -7.65
CA TRP A 42 -4.50 -0.20 -7.06
C TRP A 42 -5.18 1.09 -6.59
N ILE A 43 -4.62 1.72 -5.58
CA ILE A 43 -5.05 3.04 -5.14
C ILE A 43 -3.84 3.97 -5.00
N ASN A 44 -3.90 5.15 -5.61
CA ASN A 44 -2.89 6.17 -5.41
C ASN A 44 -3.03 6.74 -3.99
N LEU A 45 -1.99 6.64 -3.17
CA LEU A 45 -2.02 7.06 -1.77
C LEU A 45 -2.08 8.58 -1.59
N ILE A 46 -1.64 9.34 -2.60
CA ILE A 46 -1.61 10.81 -2.56
C ILE A 46 -2.97 11.36 -2.98
N THR A 47 -3.54 10.85 -4.09
CA THR A 47 -4.77 11.38 -4.68
C THR A 47 -6.04 10.64 -4.24
N GLY A 48 -5.90 9.39 -3.76
CA GLY A 48 -7.03 8.49 -3.46
C GLY A 48 -7.67 7.87 -4.71
N GLU A 49 -7.11 8.12 -5.91
CA GLU A 49 -7.64 7.58 -7.16
C GLU A 49 -7.43 6.07 -7.24
N LYS A 50 -8.49 5.35 -7.63
CA LYS A 50 -8.44 3.90 -7.86
C LYS A 50 -8.19 3.60 -9.31
N LYS A 51 -7.34 2.59 -9.56
CA LYS A 51 -6.93 2.17 -10.89
C LYS A 51 -6.99 0.66 -11.03
N ASP A 52 -7.44 0.21 -12.19
CA ASP A 52 -7.32 -1.18 -12.61
C ASP A 52 -5.99 -1.36 -13.38
N GLY A 53 -5.21 -2.33 -12.95
CA GLY A 53 -3.93 -2.63 -13.57
C GLY A 53 -4.04 -3.52 -14.81
N GLY A 54 -2.88 -3.95 -15.33
CA GLY A 54 -2.73 -4.75 -16.55
C GLY A 54 -2.46 -3.90 -17.80
N SER A 55 -2.07 -2.63 -17.63
CA SER A 55 -1.83 -1.71 -18.75
C SER A 55 -0.83 -0.61 -18.41
N TRP A 56 -0.29 -0.01 -19.46
CA TRP A 56 0.50 1.22 -19.35
C TRP A 56 -0.39 2.40 -18.97
N GLN A 57 0.12 3.19 -18.03
CA GLN A 57 -0.49 4.44 -17.57
C GLN A 57 0.34 5.62 -18.05
N LYS A 58 -0.32 6.73 -18.36
CA LYS A 58 0.33 8.00 -18.69
C LYS A 58 -0.31 9.10 -17.84
N GLU A 59 0.51 9.82 -17.10
CA GLU A 59 0.06 10.88 -16.19
C GLU A 59 0.96 12.10 -16.28
N VAL A 60 0.48 13.22 -15.75
CA VAL A 60 1.25 14.44 -15.58
C VAL A 60 1.18 14.84 -14.11
N HIS A 61 2.33 15.01 -13.49
CA HIS A 61 2.47 15.34 -12.08
C HIS A 61 3.23 16.67 -11.90
N ASP A 62 2.91 17.38 -10.84
CA ASP A 62 3.66 18.51 -10.35
C ASP A 62 4.75 18.07 -9.35
N TYR A 63 5.43 19.03 -8.71
CA TYR A 63 6.46 18.73 -7.70
C TYR A 63 5.91 18.14 -6.39
N HIS A 64 4.60 18.12 -6.17
CA HIS A 64 3.96 17.64 -4.94
C HIS A 64 3.31 16.27 -5.10
N SER A 65 3.39 15.69 -6.30
CA SER A 65 2.74 14.43 -6.60
C SER A 65 3.61 13.49 -7.44
N LEU A 66 3.34 12.21 -7.34
CA LEU A 66 3.91 11.15 -8.18
C LEU A 66 2.99 9.93 -8.14
N PRO A 67 3.09 8.99 -9.08
CA PRO A 67 2.44 7.70 -8.95
C PRO A 67 3.01 6.93 -7.75
N LEU A 68 2.23 6.85 -6.68
CA LEU A 68 2.49 6.08 -5.47
C LEU A 68 1.27 5.20 -5.20
N LEU A 69 1.33 3.96 -5.65
CA LEU A 69 0.16 3.10 -5.77
C LEU A 69 0.24 1.93 -4.77
N LEU A 70 -0.77 1.83 -3.92
CA LEU A 70 -0.94 0.72 -3.00
C LEU A 70 -1.72 -0.40 -3.68
N ARG A 71 -1.19 -1.62 -3.57
CA ARG A 71 -1.76 -2.84 -4.12
C ARG A 71 -2.99 -3.29 -3.34
N GLU A 72 -3.91 -3.99 -4.00
CA GLU A 72 -5.01 -4.72 -3.35
C GLU A 72 -4.50 -5.79 -2.38
N ASN A 73 -5.35 -6.25 -1.48
CA ASN A 73 -5.05 -7.26 -0.46
C ASN A 73 -3.82 -6.90 0.38
N THR A 74 -3.74 -5.65 0.83
CA THR A 74 -2.59 -5.12 1.57
C THR A 74 -3.03 -4.41 2.85
N ILE A 75 -2.23 -4.59 3.90
CA ILE A 75 -2.22 -3.75 5.09
C ILE A 75 -0.90 -2.99 5.09
N LEU A 76 -0.95 -1.66 5.00
CA LEU A 76 0.23 -0.81 5.04
C LEU A 76 0.28 -0.06 6.38
N PRO A 77 1.21 -0.40 7.29
CA PRO A 77 1.43 0.38 8.48
C PRO A 77 2.09 1.73 8.13
N MET A 78 1.50 2.81 8.60
CA MET A 78 2.04 4.16 8.47
C MET A 78 2.36 4.71 9.85
N GLY A 79 3.62 5.08 10.06
CA GLY A 79 4.06 5.73 11.30
C GLY A 79 3.46 7.12 11.46
N ASN A 80 3.52 7.67 12.66
CA ASN A 80 2.98 8.97 13.02
C ASN A 80 4.05 9.99 13.44
N ASN A 81 5.32 9.65 13.35
CA ASN A 81 6.41 10.52 13.75
C ASN A 81 7.14 11.09 12.54
N GLU A 82 7.13 12.41 12.39
CA GLU A 82 7.79 13.15 11.32
C GLU A 82 9.16 13.72 11.75
N GLU A 83 9.47 13.71 13.07
CA GLU A 83 10.67 14.34 13.61
C GLU A 83 11.85 13.36 13.76
N SER A 84 11.56 12.05 13.92
CA SER A 84 12.59 11.05 14.17
C SER A 84 12.28 9.75 13.43
N VAL A 85 13.33 9.10 12.92
CA VAL A 85 13.24 7.77 12.32
C VAL A 85 13.30 6.65 13.36
N VAL A 86 13.69 6.98 14.60
CA VAL A 86 13.75 6.03 15.73
C VAL A 86 12.71 6.43 16.77
N TYR A 87 11.67 5.66 16.90
CA TYR A 87 10.57 5.83 17.85
C TYR A 87 9.85 4.49 18.08
N GLY A 88 8.84 4.44 18.94
CA GLY A 88 7.98 3.26 19.08
C GLY A 88 7.07 3.10 17.88
N TYR A 89 7.45 2.29 16.89
CA TYR A 89 6.74 2.18 15.61
C TYR A 89 5.30 1.68 15.74
N SER A 90 4.97 0.98 16.82
CA SER A 90 3.61 0.55 17.12
C SER A 90 2.79 1.60 17.89
N ASP A 91 3.39 2.73 18.28
CA ASP A 91 2.67 3.78 19.02
C ASP A 91 2.08 4.81 18.04
N GLY A 92 0.76 4.83 17.97
CA GLY A 92 0.00 5.71 17.07
C GLY A 92 0.05 5.31 15.60
N VAL A 93 0.44 4.07 15.27
CA VAL A 93 0.49 3.60 13.88
C VAL A 93 -0.90 3.63 13.23
N THR A 94 -0.96 4.09 11.98
CA THR A 94 -2.16 4.00 11.15
C THR A 94 -2.05 2.82 10.20
N LEU A 95 -2.97 1.87 10.33
CA LEU A 95 -3.06 0.70 9.46
C LEU A 95 -3.94 1.04 8.26
N LEU A 96 -3.34 1.28 7.09
CA LEU A 96 -4.08 1.49 5.86
C LEU A 96 -4.47 0.12 5.28
N VAL A 97 -5.77 -0.12 5.18
CA VAL A 97 -6.34 -1.35 4.62
C VAL A 97 -6.80 -1.05 3.20
N SER A 98 -6.16 -1.67 2.20
CA SER A 98 -6.50 -1.51 0.79
C SER A 98 -7.81 -2.21 0.43
N GLU A 99 -8.21 -2.16 -0.84
CA GLU A 99 -9.31 -2.98 -1.33
C GLU A 99 -8.91 -4.47 -1.32
N PHE A 100 -9.82 -5.34 -0.88
CA PHE A 100 -9.60 -6.79 -0.84
C PHE A 100 -10.47 -7.49 -1.88
N THR A 101 -9.87 -8.40 -2.62
CA THR A 101 -10.60 -9.35 -3.47
C THR A 101 -11.33 -10.39 -2.61
N GLU A 102 -12.32 -11.08 -3.18
CA GLU A 102 -13.03 -12.15 -2.47
C GLU A 102 -12.05 -13.24 -2.00
N GLY A 103 -12.11 -13.57 -0.71
CA GLY A 103 -11.16 -14.49 -0.06
C GLY A 103 -9.73 -13.96 0.07
N GLY A 104 -9.48 -12.71 -0.34
CA GLY A 104 -8.18 -12.06 -0.19
C GLY A 104 -7.77 -11.96 1.26
N CYS A 105 -6.47 -12.07 1.53
CA CYS A 105 -5.89 -11.96 2.86
C CYS A 105 -4.58 -11.17 2.81
N ALA A 106 -4.26 -10.53 3.94
CA ALA A 106 -3.02 -9.80 4.14
C ALA A 106 -2.49 -9.97 5.55
N LYS A 107 -1.19 -9.77 5.70
CA LYS A 107 -0.49 -9.74 6.99
C LYS A 107 0.48 -8.58 7.00
N ALA A 108 0.59 -7.91 8.14
CA ALA A 108 1.64 -6.93 8.40
C ALA A 108 2.27 -7.19 9.77
N GLU A 109 3.55 -6.91 9.89
CA GLU A 109 4.30 -6.96 11.15
C GLU A 109 4.93 -5.60 11.40
N ILE A 110 4.78 -5.09 12.60
CA ILE A 110 5.40 -3.83 13.03
C ILE A 110 6.50 -4.19 14.02
N PRO A 111 7.77 -3.89 13.70
CA PRO A 111 8.88 -4.11 14.60
C PRO A 111 9.03 -2.97 15.61
N ASP A 112 9.84 -3.17 16.64
CA ASP A 112 10.47 -2.11 17.42
C ASP A 112 11.76 -1.60 16.73
N ALA A 113 12.46 -0.69 17.39
CA ALA A 113 13.72 -0.13 16.89
C ALA A 113 14.85 -1.16 16.78
N ASP A 114 14.76 -2.27 17.50
CA ASP A 114 15.73 -3.38 17.48
C ASP A 114 15.37 -4.46 16.44
N GLY A 115 14.24 -4.25 15.70
CA GLY A 115 13.76 -5.16 14.68
C GLY A 115 12.92 -6.33 15.21
N LYS A 116 12.59 -6.34 16.51
CA LYS A 116 11.71 -7.36 17.08
C LYS A 116 10.25 -7.01 16.81
N THR A 117 9.49 -7.94 16.25
CA THR A 117 8.04 -7.75 16.03
C THR A 117 7.30 -7.54 17.34
N VAL A 118 6.66 -6.38 17.48
CA VAL A 118 5.84 -5.98 18.65
C VAL A 118 4.35 -5.97 18.37
N MET A 119 3.95 -5.85 17.10
CA MET A 119 2.56 -5.92 16.68
C MET A 119 2.42 -6.73 15.40
N ARG A 120 1.36 -7.55 15.32
CA ARG A 120 0.97 -8.30 14.12
C ARG A 120 -0.45 -7.98 13.76
N VAL A 121 -0.68 -7.83 12.45
CA VAL A 121 -2.00 -7.52 11.91
C VAL A 121 -2.32 -8.51 10.80
N TRP A 122 -3.53 -9.02 10.80
CA TRP A 122 -4.08 -9.86 9.74
C TRP A 122 -5.38 -9.25 9.27
N ALA A 123 -5.65 -9.35 7.98
CA ALA A 123 -6.95 -9.04 7.43
C ALA A 123 -7.35 -10.12 6.42
N ARG A 124 -8.65 -10.40 6.37
CA ARG A 124 -9.24 -11.32 5.41
C ARG A 124 -10.61 -10.81 4.99
N ARG A 125 -10.91 -10.89 3.71
CA ARG A 125 -12.24 -10.59 3.20
C ARG A 125 -13.15 -11.82 3.25
N GLU A 126 -14.36 -11.62 3.77
CA GLU A 126 -15.47 -12.60 3.79
C GLU A 126 -16.73 -11.89 3.32
N GLY A 127 -17.15 -12.11 2.07
CA GLY A 127 -18.27 -11.38 1.45
C GLY A 127 -17.98 -9.87 1.38
N ASP A 128 -18.85 -9.06 1.98
CA ASP A 128 -18.70 -7.59 2.00
C ASP A 128 -17.88 -7.08 3.21
N GLU A 129 -17.38 -7.98 4.04
CA GLU A 129 -16.65 -7.63 5.25
C GLU A 129 -15.17 -7.93 5.12
N ILE A 130 -14.34 -7.03 5.65
CA ILE A 130 -12.92 -7.27 5.92
C ILE A 130 -12.77 -7.41 7.42
N ILE A 131 -12.43 -8.61 7.86
CA ILE A 131 -12.16 -8.91 9.27
C ILE A 131 -10.69 -8.61 9.52
N VAL A 132 -10.42 -7.66 10.41
CA VAL A 132 -9.07 -7.28 10.82
C VAL A 132 -8.82 -7.78 12.24
N ARG A 133 -7.68 -8.40 12.45
CA ARG A 133 -7.23 -8.84 13.77
C ARG A 133 -5.86 -8.24 14.06
N VAL A 134 -5.71 -7.64 15.23
CA VAL A 134 -4.46 -7.05 15.70
C VAL A 134 -4.04 -7.75 16.99
N GLU A 135 -2.78 -8.16 17.06
CA GLU A 135 -2.16 -8.75 18.24
C GLU A 135 -0.85 -8.03 18.55
N GLY A 136 -0.60 -7.75 19.81
CA GLY A 136 0.61 -7.09 20.29
C GLY A 136 0.33 -5.84 21.10
N GLU A 137 1.38 -5.06 21.34
CA GLU A 137 1.34 -3.85 22.16
C GLU A 137 1.46 -2.59 21.28
N GLY A 138 0.75 -1.52 21.66
CA GLY A 138 0.78 -0.21 21.00
C GLY A 138 -0.61 0.36 20.76
N ASN A 139 -0.62 1.61 20.31
CA ASN A 139 -1.83 2.32 19.94
C ASN A 139 -1.94 2.38 18.41
N TYR A 140 -3.09 2.06 17.87
CA TYR A 140 -3.29 2.05 16.44
C TYR A 140 -4.63 2.65 16.01
N SER A 141 -4.70 3.11 14.79
CA SER A 141 -5.94 3.42 14.08
C SER A 141 -6.03 2.60 12.79
N ILE A 142 -7.24 2.36 12.30
CA ILE A 142 -7.44 1.65 11.04
C ILE A 142 -8.15 2.58 10.06
N LYS A 143 -7.58 2.73 8.85
CA LYS A 143 -8.17 3.49 7.76
C LYS A 143 -8.47 2.58 6.59
N ASN A 144 -9.76 2.43 6.25
CA ASN A 144 -10.19 1.69 5.06
C ASN A 144 -10.04 2.55 3.81
N LEU A 145 -9.29 2.07 2.84
CA LEU A 145 -9.13 2.69 1.52
C LEU A 145 -9.98 1.98 0.46
N GLY A 146 -10.50 0.79 0.77
CA GLY A 146 -11.44 0.05 -0.08
C GLY A 146 -12.80 0.74 -0.18
N SER A 147 -13.55 0.48 -1.26
CA SER A 147 -14.93 0.97 -1.43
C SER A 147 -15.94 -0.15 -1.20
N GLY A 148 -17.01 0.17 -0.49
CA GLY A 148 -18.14 -0.74 -0.29
C GLY A 148 -17.84 -1.95 0.62
N GLN A 149 -16.71 -1.94 1.31
CA GLN A 149 -16.30 -3.01 2.23
C GLN A 149 -16.38 -2.50 3.67
N ILE A 150 -16.93 -3.31 4.55
CA ILE A 150 -17.11 -3.00 5.98
C ILE A 150 -15.93 -3.59 6.75
N LEU A 151 -15.24 -2.76 7.55
CA LEU A 151 -14.22 -3.24 8.48
C LEU A 151 -14.85 -3.76 9.77
N LYS A 152 -14.44 -4.95 10.18
CA LYS A 152 -14.69 -5.50 11.52
C LYS A 152 -13.35 -5.79 12.22
N TYR A 153 -13.20 -5.39 13.47
CA TYR A 153 -11.99 -5.55 14.30
C TYR A 153 -12.38 -5.67 15.77
#